data_dd272b26de72adcdbebdd1594dba2a53
#
_entry.id   dd272b26de72adcdbebdd1594dba2a53
#
_cell.length_a   1.000
_cell.length_b   1.000
_cell.length_c   1.000
_cell.angle_alpha   90.00
_cell.angle_beta   90.00
_cell.angle_gamma   90.00
#
_symmetry.space_group_name_H-M   'P 1'
#
loop_
_entity.id
_entity.type
_entity.pdbx_description
1 polymer ?
#
loop_
_entity_poly.entity_id
_entity_poly.type
_entity_poly.pdbx_seq_one_letter_code
_entity_poly.pdbx_strand_id
1 'polypeptide(L)'
;MNMIGKKLKQAGKGILLAALFGASIAWTGETVFAEDNLSFSGAKQGGDEDGIISIKESEDGSGLHMEYQYEKDGYHTITVFCDDHVRKIEQQSSLLLTIKNDSKTPVRMNIEIIDAAGEIHTVADGCYVVLRDKTTDTAPTEQGCFAIPAGFEGELEVPLELLAEDGLDEIMGYGLVCVAEDQNAYRIDFTDAAIKEDGTDPKETAGLLLNGPDEIRKAKVGESETQYDAETYNLFGERKKAVVSLSLKEDAKEIELTDEGWLVVKAGAAEEELTLVAQTADGLKAEKKITLQSSWTESIHTENGYDASIASPQEIAPVDGKLAFLVTAKALNIVRVAGVILTAAVLIYYIVMRRKAGRKE
;
A
#
# COMPACT_ATOMS: atom_id res chain seq x y z
N MET A 1 -10.88 -16.49 -28.93
CA MET A 1 -11.07 -16.64 -27.47
C MET A 1 -9.68 -16.73 -26.89
N ASN A 2 -9.25 -15.66 -26.21
CA ASN A 2 -7.82 -15.37 -25.95
C ASN A 2 -7.24 -16.24 -24.83
N MET A 3 -5.96 -16.64 -25.00
CA MET A 3 -5.20 -17.41 -24.01
C MET A 3 -5.02 -16.71 -22.64
N ILE A 4 -5.24 -15.42 -22.57
CA ILE A 4 -5.20 -14.62 -21.34
C ILE A 4 -6.36 -14.99 -20.39
N GLY A 5 -7.57 -15.16 -20.91
CA GLY A 5 -8.73 -15.58 -20.09
C GLY A 5 -8.67 -17.01 -19.53
N LYS A 6 -7.78 -17.87 -20.08
CA LYS A 6 -7.55 -19.20 -19.50
C LYS A 6 -6.52 -19.21 -18.37
N LYS A 7 -5.57 -18.26 -18.38
CA LYS A 7 -4.58 -18.13 -17.29
C LYS A 7 -5.18 -17.46 -16.06
N LEU A 8 -6.07 -16.47 -16.23
CA LEU A 8 -6.80 -15.89 -15.10
C LEU A 8 -7.76 -16.90 -14.42
N LYS A 9 -8.45 -17.75 -15.22
CA LYS A 9 -9.28 -18.81 -14.63
C LYS A 9 -8.48 -19.94 -13.94
N GLN A 10 -7.19 -20.07 -14.22
CA GLN A 10 -6.34 -21.04 -13.52
C GLN A 10 -5.65 -20.43 -12.28
N ALA A 11 -5.36 -19.14 -12.28
CA ALA A 11 -4.90 -18.42 -11.10
C ALA A 11 -6.02 -18.29 -10.05
N GLY A 12 -7.25 -18.00 -10.47
CA GLY A 12 -8.42 -17.95 -9.57
C GLY A 12 -8.89 -19.28 -8.98
N LYS A 13 -8.24 -20.40 -9.32
CA LYS A 13 -8.52 -21.71 -8.69
C LYS A 13 -7.51 -22.12 -7.64
N GLY A 14 -6.44 -21.37 -7.46
CA GLY A 14 -5.41 -21.63 -6.45
C GLY A 14 -5.45 -20.67 -5.26
N ILE A 15 -6.27 -19.64 -5.30
CA ILE A 15 -6.43 -18.71 -4.20
C ILE A 15 -7.75 -19.07 -3.50
N LEU A 16 -7.67 -19.99 -2.59
CA LEU A 16 -8.75 -20.27 -1.67
C LEU A 16 -8.15 -20.48 -0.30
N LEU A 17 -8.37 -19.57 0.55
CA LEU A 17 -8.79 -19.59 1.86
C LEU A 17 -7.99 -19.76 3.11
N ALA A 18 -8.08 -18.92 4.04
CA ALA A 18 -7.41 -19.04 5.33
C ALA A 18 -8.33 -18.80 6.52
N ALA A 19 -8.15 -19.29 7.66
CA ALA A 19 -8.87 -18.96 8.85
C ALA A 19 -8.39 -19.37 10.17
N LEU A 20 -8.49 -19.06 11.17
CA LEU A 20 -8.96 -18.43 12.36
C LEU A 20 -8.86 -19.12 13.70
N PHE A 21 -8.52 -18.54 14.80
CA PHE A 21 -8.72 -18.83 16.12
C PHE A 21 -8.37 -18.30 17.33
N GLY A 22 -8.78 -18.36 18.38
CA GLY A 22 -8.90 -17.71 19.58
C GLY A 22 -8.40 -18.18 20.89
N ALA A 23 -7.95 -17.35 21.80
CA ALA A 23 -8.06 -17.50 23.24
C ALA A 23 -8.56 -16.18 23.84
N SER A 24 -9.59 -16.30 24.65
CA SER A 24 -10.34 -15.19 25.23
C SER A 24 -9.49 -14.30 26.15
N ILE A 25 -9.41 -13.03 25.83
CA ILE A 25 -9.09 -11.97 26.78
C ILE A 25 -10.39 -11.21 27.04
N ALA A 26 -10.87 -11.30 28.29
CA ALA A 26 -12.08 -10.59 28.70
C ALA A 26 -11.86 -9.08 28.67
N TRP A 27 -12.39 -8.41 27.67
CA TRP A 27 -12.59 -6.97 27.68
C TRP A 27 -13.97 -6.67 28.28
N THR A 28 -13.97 -6.01 29.43
CA THR A 28 -15.20 -5.45 30.03
C THR A 28 -15.44 -4.07 29.44
N GLY A 29 -16.16 -4.01 28.34
CA GLY A 29 -16.68 -2.78 27.76
C GLY A 29 -18.03 -3.08 27.10
N GLU A 30 -19.11 -2.68 27.79
CA GLU A 30 -20.48 -2.92 27.36
C GLU A 30 -20.80 -2.26 26.03
N THR A 31 -21.16 -3.07 25.01
CA THR A 31 -22.26 -2.77 24.09
C THR A 31 -22.77 -4.08 23.52
N VAL A 32 -23.97 -4.48 23.96
CA VAL A 32 -24.68 -5.65 23.43
C VAL A 32 -25.27 -5.25 22.08
N PHE A 33 -24.53 -5.49 21.00
CA PHE A 33 -25.12 -5.61 19.67
C PHE A 33 -25.26 -7.10 19.36
N ALA A 34 -26.26 -7.47 18.58
CA ALA A 34 -26.41 -8.85 18.13
C ALA A 34 -25.28 -9.17 17.15
N GLU A 35 -24.18 -9.69 17.66
CA GLU A 35 -23.06 -10.20 16.86
C GLU A 35 -23.44 -11.59 16.39
N ASP A 36 -23.47 -11.78 15.09
CA ASP A 36 -23.66 -13.08 14.48
C ASP A 36 -22.30 -13.75 14.36
N ASN A 37 -21.94 -14.52 15.40
CA ASN A 37 -20.63 -15.17 15.51
C ASN A 37 -20.44 -16.16 14.35
N LEU A 38 -19.31 -16.06 13.68
CA LEU A 38 -18.86 -16.99 12.65
C LEU A 38 -18.09 -18.15 13.31
N SER A 39 -18.24 -19.34 12.76
CA SER A 39 -17.52 -20.54 13.24
C SER A 39 -16.33 -20.85 12.33
N PHE A 40 -15.29 -21.40 12.94
CA PHE A 40 -14.10 -21.91 12.24
C PHE A 40 -14.03 -23.43 12.27
N SER A 41 -15.02 -24.04 12.82
CA SER A 41 -15.11 -25.50 12.87
C SER A 41 -15.15 -26.09 11.47
N GLY A 42 -14.22 -27.00 11.18
CA GLY A 42 -14.10 -27.63 9.87
C GLY A 42 -13.40 -26.80 8.82
N ALA A 43 -12.58 -25.83 9.23
CA ALA A 43 -11.76 -25.03 8.33
C ALA A 43 -10.91 -25.88 7.38
N LYS A 44 -10.92 -25.54 6.08
CA LYS A 44 -10.24 -26.29 5.02
C LYS A 44 -9.00 -25.55 4.56
N GLN A 45 -7.84 -26.15 4.74
CA GLN A 45 -6.59 -25.60 4.24
C GLN A 45 -6.51 -25.70 2.71
N GLY A 46 -5.94 -24.67 2.09
CA GLY A 46 -5.54 -24.61 0.68
C GLY A 46 -4.27 -23.79 0.52
N GLY A 47 -3.89 -23.50 -0.72
CA GLY A 47 -2.66 -22.75 -1.05
C GLY A 47 -1.47 -23.64 -1.31
N ASP A 48 -0.26 -23.10 -1.10
CA ASP A 48 1.00 -23.79 -1.36
C ASP A 48 1.34 -24.78 -0.24
N GLU A 49 1.67 -26.03 -0.60
CA GLU A 49 1.90 -27.11 0.36
C GLU A 49 3.40 -27.36 0.64
N ASP A 50 4.32 -26.63 -0.01
CA ASP A 50 5.77 -26.87 0.08
C ASP A 50 6.44 -26.15 1.27
N GLY A 51 5.65 -25.65 2.23
CA GLY A 51 6.08 -25.02 3.47
C GLY A 51 5.91 -25.90 4.71
N ILE A 52 6.47 -25.45 5.82
CA ILE A 52 6.14 -25.96 7.16
C ILE A 52 4.88 -25.22 7.61
N ILE A 53 3.75 -25.89 7.60
CA ILE A 53 2.44 -25.28 7.88
C ILE A 53 1.80 -26.05 9.03
N SER A 54 1.30 -25.30 10.02
CA SER A 54 0.54 -25.82 11.14
C SER A 54 -0.67 -24.95 11.36
N ILE A 55 -1.84 -25.48 11.12
CA ILE A 55 -3.13 -24.85 11.36
C ILE A 55 -3.86 -25.67 12.43
N LYS A 56 -4.32 -25.04 13.49
CA LYS A 56 -4.96 -25.72 14.62
C LYS A 56 -6.20 -24.94 15.05
N GLU A 57 -7.33 -25.61 14.97
CA GLU A 57 -8.60 -25.11 15.53
C GLU A 57 -8.61 -25.23 17.07
N SER A 58 -9.35 -24.36 17.79
CA SER A 58 -9.64 -24.60 19.20
C SER A 58 -10.71 -25.68 19.36
N GLU A 59 -10.80 -26.23 20.57
CA GLU A 59 -11.75 -27.31 20.87
C GLU A 59 -13.22 -26.91 20.73
N ASP A 60 -13.53 -25.62 20.88
CA ASP A 60 -14.89 -25.07 20.85
C ASP A 60 -15.30 -24.50 19.48
N GLY A 61 -14.41 -24.57 18.49
CA GLY A 61 -14.67 -23.99 17.19
C GLY A 61 -14.65 -22.46 17.16
N SER A 62 -14.32 -21.79 18.26
CA SER A 62 -14.27 -20.33 18.33
C SER A 62 -12.94 -19.72 17.92
N GLY A 63 -11.96 -20.40 17.61
CA GLY A 63 -10.69 -19.93 17.42
C GLY A 63 -9.70 -20.75 16.54
N LEU A 64 -8.49 -20.26 15.83
CA LEU A 64 -7.39 -20.95 15.12
C LEU A 64 -6.05 -20.29 15.23
N HIS A 65 -5.09 -21.06 15.39
CA HIS A 65 -3.68 -20.75 15.38
C HIS A 65 -3.04 -21.16 14.07
N MET A 66 -2.35 -20.24 13.42
CA MET A 66 -1.62 -20.48 12.18
C MET A 66 -0.13 -20.21 12.37
N GLU A 67 0.69 -21.23 12.10
CA GLU A 67 2.14 -21.11 11.97
C GLU A 67 2.55 -21.56 10.59
N TYR A 68 3.35 -20.77 9.88
CA TYR A 68 3.85 -21.15 8.56
C TYR A 68 5.22 -20.56 8.26
N GLN A 69 6.00 -21.30 7.48
CA GLN A 69 7.32 -20.90 7.00
C GLN A 69 7.64 -21.62 5.70
N TYR A 70 8.19 -20.91 4.73
CA TYR A 70 8.68 -21.48 3.47
C TYR A 70 10.20 -21.53 3.42
N GLU A 71 10.75 -22.56 2.76
CA GLU A 71 12.21 -22.74 2.63
C GLU A 71 12.82 -21.83 1.56
N LYS A 72 12.02 -21.23 0.70
CA LYS A 72 12.46 -20.41 -0.44
C LYS A 72 11.75 -19.07 -0.43
N ASP A 73 12.47 -18.03 -0.86
CA ASP A 73 11.86 -16.77 -1.18
C ASP A 73 10.95 -16.92 -2.41
N GLY A 74 9.82 -16.28 -2.38
CA GLY A 74 8.82 -16.31 -3.44
C GLY A 74 7.45 -15.97 -2.92
N TYR A 75 6.51 -15.76 -3.82
CA TYR A 75 5.13 -15.48 -3.44
C TYR A 75 4.42 -16.81 -3.13
N HIS A 76 4.24 -17.08 -1.86
CA HIS A 76 3.54 -18.25 -1.35
C HIS A 76 2.25 -17.84 -0.66
N THR A 77 1.20 -18.61 -0.86
CA THR A 77 -0.10 -18.35 -0.24
C THR A 77 -0.51 -19.51 0.65
N ILE A 78 -1.02 -19.18 1.83
CA ILE A 78 -1.76 -20.10 2.67
C ILE A 78 -3.19 -19.61 2.72
N THR A 79 -4.09 -20.49 2.43
CA THR A 79 -5.50 -20.21 2.44
C THR A 79 -6.20 -21.22 3.34
N VAL A 80 -7.10 -20.77 4.17
CA VAL A 80 -8.00 -21.67 4.91
C VAL A 80 -9.41 -21.15 4.77
N PHE A 81 -10.40 -22.01 4.58
CA PHE A 81 -11.77 -21.68 4.24
C PHE A 81 -12.73 -22.21 5.27
N CYS A 82 -13.68 -21.40 5.62
CA CYS A 82 -14.80 -21.77 6.46
C CYS A 82 -16.08 -21.74 5.64
N ASP A 83 -16.63 -22.93 5.40
CA ASP A 83 -18.01 -23.05 4.96
C ASP A 83 -18.89 -22.71 6.17
N ASP A 84 -19.58 -21.59 6.10
CA ASP A 84 -20.60 -21.26 7.08
C ASP A 84 -22.00 -21.37 6.49
N HIS A 85 -23.01 -21.33 7.30
CA HIS A 85 -24.39 -21.30 6.82
C HIS A 85 -24.66 -19.98 6.10
N VAL A 86 -25.54 -20.03 5.09
CA VAL A 86 -25.97 -18.82 4.36
C VAL A 86 -26.50 -17.78 5.35
N ARG A 87 -25.91 -16.59 5.30
CA ARG A 87 -26.30 -15.44 6.13
C ARG A 87 -26.71 -14.28 5.26
N LYS A 88 -27.81 -13.65 5.63
CA LYS A 88 -28.21 -12.38 5.04
C LYS A 88 -27.36 -11.25 5.61
N ILE A 89 -27.01 -10.34 4.73
CA ILE A 89 -26.18 -9.18 5.06
C ILE A 89 -27.07 -7.92 4.98
N GLU A 90 -27.03 -7.12 6.02
CA GLU A 90 -27.66 -5.81 6.02
C GLU A 90 -26.68 -4.74 5.51
N GLN A 91 -27.19 -3.60 5.08
CA GLN A 91 -26.34 -2.47 4.68
C GLN A 91 -25.46 -2.03 5.85
N GLN A 92 -24.22 -1.64 5.53
CA GLN A 92 -23.18 -1.21 6.49
C GLN A 92 -22.69 -2.34 7.41
N SER A 93 -22.88 -3.60 7.05
CA SER A 93 -22.27 -4.69 7.80
C SER A 93 -20.76 -4.76 7.59
N SER A 94 -20.05 -5.15 8.64
CA SER A 94 -18.60 -5.37 8.62
C SER A 94 -18.26 -6.77 9.12
N LEU A 95 -17.24 -7.39 8.53
CA LEU A 95 -16.57 -8.54 9.12
C LEU A 95 -15.59 -8.04 10.18
N LEU A 96 -15.74 -8.54 11.40
CA LEU A 96 -14.83 -8.31 12.51
C LEU A 96 -14.02 -9.57 12.79
N LEU A 97 -12.72 -9.38 12.99
CA LEU A 97 -11.80 -10.43 13.42
C LEU A 97 -10.93 -9.91 14.54
N THR A 98 -10.88 -10.59 15.67
CA THR A 98 -9.83 -10.32 16.65
C THR A 98 -8.55 -11.04 16.23
N ILE A 99 -7.44 -10.33 16.13
CA ILE A 99 -6.18 -10.84 15.58
C ILE A 99 -5.04 -10.60 16.58
N LYS A 100 -4.15 -11.60 16.68
CA LYS A 100 -2.86 -11.45 17.32
C LYS A 100 -1.74 -11.90 16.37
N ASN A 101 -0.88 -10.99 15.98
CA ASN A 101 0.29 -11.29 15.18
C ASN A 101 1.54 -11.44 16.07
N ASP A 102 1.88 -12.68 16.41
CA ASP A 102 3.09 -13.00 17.19
C ASP A 102 4.36 -13.13 16.31
N SER A 103 4.27 -12.80 15.03
CA SER A 103 5.43 -12.78 14.12
C SER A 103 6.35 -11.59 14.42
N LYS A 104 7.62 -11.70 14.00
CA LYS A 104 8.59 -10.60 14.08
C LYS A 104 8.44 -9.59 12.93
N THR A 105 7.71 -9.94 11.90
CA THR A 105 7.45 -9.16 10.69
C THR A 105 5.96 -9.00 10.49
N PRO A 106 5.50 -7.99 9.75
CA PRO A 106 4.09 -7.88 9.40
C PRO A 106 3.60 -9.12 8.66
N VAL A 107 2.38 -9.55 8.95
CA VAL A 107 1.68 -10.60 8.18
C VAL A 107 0.88 -9.93 7.07
N ARG A 108 1.16 -10.28 5.82
CA ARG A 108 0.36 -9.84 4.67
C ARG A 108 -0.81 -10.79 4.48
N MET A 109 -2.01 -10.25 4.32
CA MET A 109 -3.21 -11.06 4.17
C MET A 109 -4.32 -10.33 3.40
N ASN A 110 -5.33 -11.09 2.96
CA ASN A 110 -6.61 -10.55 2.48
C ASN A 110 -7.75 -11.40 3.03
N ILE A 111 -8.95 -10.87 2.93
CA ILE A 111 -10.21 -11.56 3.24
C ILE A 111 -10.87 -11.98 1.94
N GLU A 112 -11.42 -13.18 1.91
CA GLU A 112 -12.29 -13.67 0.86
C GLU A 112 -13.70 -13.90 1.43
N ILE A 113 -14.72 -13.44 0.74
CA ILE A 113 -16.12 -13.77 1.02
C ILE A 113 -16.68 -14.51 -0.20
N ILE A 114 -17.42 -15.58 0.06
CA ILE A 114 -18.16 -16.31 -0.99
C ILE A 114 -19.62 -15.91 -0.88
N ASP A 115 -20.16 -15.38 -1.95
CA ASP A 115 -21.57 -15.02 -2.05
C ASP A 115 -22.49 -16.23 -2.32
N ALA A 116 -23.80 -16.00 -2.34
CA ALA A 116 -24.80 -17.03 -2.63
C ALA A 116 -24.72 -17.61 -4.06
N ALA A 117 -24.06 -16.92 -4.99
CA ALA A 117 -23.79 -17.42 -6.34
C ALA A 117 -22.52 -18.29 -6.40
N GLY A 118 -21.72 -18.32 -5.32
CA GLY A 118 -20.43 -18.97 -5.23
C GLY A 118 -19.31 -18.17 -5.88
N GLU A 119 -19.48 -16.84 -6.05
CA GLU A 119 -18.42 -15.95 -6.48
C GLU A 119 -17.58 -15.51 -5.28
N ILE A 120 -16.29 -15.32 -5.53
CA ILE A 120 -15.33 -14.92 -4.49
C ILE A 120 -15.06 -13.43 -4.63
N HIS A 121 -15.23 -12.71 -3.54
CA HIS A 121 -14.99 -11.29 -3.40
C HIS A 121 -13.84 -11.04 -2.42
N THR A 122 -12.92 -10.14 -2.77
CA THR A 122 -11.75 -9.77 -1.95
C THR A 122 -11.66 -8.25 -1.82
N VAL A 123 -10.97 -7.78 -0.78
CA VAL A 123 -10.65 -6.34 -0.68
C VAL A 123 -9.73 -5.95 -1.83
N ALA A 124 -10.17 -4.98 -2.63
CA ALA A 124 -9.44 -4.53 -3.82
C ALA A 124 -8.22 -3.66 -3.47
N ASP A 125 -7.23 -3.64 -4.37
CA ASP A 125 -6.08 -2.75 -4.26
C ASP A 125 -6.52 -1.27 -4.19
N GLY A 126 -5.88 -0.53 -3.30
CA GLY A 126 -6.19 0.87 -3.05
C GLY A 126 -7.26 1.10 -1.97
N CYS A 127 -8.04 0.08 -1.59
CA CYS A 127 -8.92 0.14 -0.43
C CYS A 127 -8.14 0.03 0.88
N TYR A 128 -8.77 0.45 1.98
CA TYR A 128 -8.20 0.37 3.32
C TYR A 128 -9.09 -0.44 4.24
N VAL A 129 -8.50 -1.24 5.12
CA VAL A 129 -9.17 -1.93 6.23
C VAL A 129 -8.89 -1.22 7.54
N VAL A 130 -9.71 -1.42 8.56
CA VAL A 130 -9.56 -0.76 9.85
C VAL A 130 -8.91 -1.71 10.85
N LEU A 131 -7.85 -1.25 11.51
CA LEU A 131 -7.16 -1.94 12.59
C LEU A 131 -7.41 -1.18 13.91
N ARG A 132 -7.86 -1.88 14.93
CA ARG A 132 -8.10 -1.32 16.27
C ARG A 132 -7.34 -2.10 17.32
N ASP A 133 -6.31 -1.49 17.88
CA ASP A 133 -5.70 -1.95 19.12
C ASP A 133 -5.96 -0.93 20.25
N LYS A 134 -4.94 -0.19 20.65
CA LYS A 134 -5.04 0.96 21.58
C LYS A 134 -5.43 2.25 20.86
N THR A 135 -5.27 2.27 19.55
CA THR A 135 -5.63 3.34 18.61
C THR A 135 -6.41 2.74 17.46
N THR A 136 -7.16 3.56 16.74
CA THR A 136 -7.74 3.17 15.45
C THR A 136 -6.79 3.64 14.35
N ASP A 137 -6.43 2.74 13.47
CA ASP A 137 -5.58 2.99 12.32
C ASP A 137 -6.17 2.28 11.09
N THR A 138 -5.60 2.50 9.92
CA THR A 138 -6.02 1.84 8.69
C THR A 138 -4.83 1.21 7.98
N ALA A 139 -5.04 0.07 7.35
CA ALA A 139 -4.03 -0.59 6.53
C ALA A 139 -4.46 -0.58 5.06
N PRO A 140 -3.63 -0.03 4.14
CA PRO A 140 -3.91 -0.06 2.72
C PRO A 140 -3.78 -1.49 2.16
N THR A 141 -4.63 -1.81 1.18
CA THR A 141 -4.49 -3.03 0.38
C THR A 141 -3.63 -2.73 -0.83
N GLU A 142 -2.51 -3.43 -0.93
CA GLU A 142 -1.53 -3.30 -2.01
C GLU A 142 -1.11 -4.68 -2.50
N GLN A 143 -1.05 -4.87 -3.81
CA GLN A 143 -0.73 -6.18 -4.43
C GLN A 143 -1.63 -7.32 -3.91
N GLY A 144 -2.92 -7.04 -3.76
CA GLY A 144 -3.92 -7.98 -3.30
C GLY A 144 -3.88 -8.30 -1.79
N CYS A 145 -3.14 -7.55 -0.97
CA CYS A 145 -3.03 -7.81 0.47
C CYS A 145 -2.89 -6.52 1.27
N PHE A 146 -3.41 -6.52 2.49
CA PHE A 146 -3.07 -5.56 3.54
C PHE A 146 -2.15 -6.20 4.58
N ALA A 147 -1.47 -5.39 5.39
CA ALA A 147 -0.49 -5.86 6.35
C ALA A 147 -0.98 -5.70 7.79
N ILE A 148 -0.94 -6.79 8.56
CA ILE A 148 -1.12 -6.78 10.01
C ILE A 148 0.24 -6.54 10.65
N PRO A 149 0.47 -5.44 11.38
CA PRO A 149 1.77 -5.12 11.95
C PRO A 149 2.32 -6.22 12.88
N ALA A 150 3.64 -6.33 12.98
CA ALA A 150 4.29 -7.23 13.93
C ALA A 150 3.91 -6.87 15.38
N GLY A 151 3.50 -7.85 16.16
CA GLY A 151 3.06 -7.66 17.54
C GLY A 151 1.70 -6.97 17.68
N PHE A 152 0.93 -6.84 16.60
CA PHE A 152 -0.45 -6.36 16.67
C PHE A 152 -1.32 -7.33 17.50
N GLU A 153 -2.13 -6.78 18.38
CA GLU A 153 -3.12 -7.53 19.16
C GLU A 153 -4.36 -6.64 19.28
N GLY A 154 -5.40 -6.96 18.51
CA GLY A 154 -6.59 -6.12 18.41
C GLY A 154 -7.59 -6.62 17.37
N GLU A 155 -8.42 -5.74 16.90
CA GLU A 155 -9.54 -5.98 16.01
C GLU A 155 -9.21 -5.55 14.58
N LEU A 156 -9.47 -6.41 13.60
CA LEU A 156 -9.54 -6.07 12.19
C LEU A 156 -11.01 -5.92 11.80
N GLU A 157 -11.40 -4.79 11.26
CA GLU A 157 -12.72 -4.58 10.69
C GLU A 157 -12.62 -4.39 9.17
N VAL A 158 -13.41 -5.17 8.44
CA VAL A 158 -13.52 -5.08 6.99
C VAL A 158 -14.99 -4.81 6.63
N PRO A 159 -15.35 -3.56 6.28
CA PRO A 159 -16.68 -3.26 5.75
C PRO A 159 -16.99 -4.11 4.52
N LEU A 160 -18.13 -4.80 4.51
CA LEU A 160 -18.46 -5.73 3.43
C LEU A 160 -18.71 -5.02 2.09
N GLU A 161 -19.03 -3.73 2.10
CA GLU A 161 -19.11 -2.91 0.89
C GLU A 161 -17.76 -2.81 0.14
N LEU A 162 -16.62 -3.01 0.82
CA LEU A 162 -15.28 -3.02 0.18
C LEU A 162 -15.06 -4.26 -0.69
N LEU A 163 -15.84 -5.31 -0.47
CA LEU A 163 -15.71 -6.60 -1.15
C LEU A 163 -16.57 -6.67 -2.40
N ALA A 164 -17.68 -5.93 -2.45
CA ALA A 164 -18.58 -5.87 -3.60
C ALA A 164 -19.21 -4.47 -3.72
N GLU A 165 -18.97 -3.78 -4.83
CA GLU A 165 -19.45 -2.39 -5.07
C GLU A 165 -20.99 -2.27 -5.00
N ASP A 166 -21.72 -3.30 -5.45
CA ASP A 166 -23.17 -3.35 -5.41
C ASP A 166 -23.73 -3.88 -4.07
N GLY A 167 -22.83 -4.17 -3.09
CA GLY A 167 -23.16 -4.81 -1.82
C GLY A 167 -23.31 -6.33 -1.93
N LEU A 168 -23.32 -6.98 -0.78
CA LEU A 168 -23.55 -8.42 -0.63
C LEU A 168 -24.90 -8.62 0.07
N ASP A 169 -25.83 -9.34 -0.57
CA ASP A 169 -27.11 -9.67 0.05
C ASP A 169 -27.00 -10.90 0.97
N GLU A 170 -26.17 -11.86 0.60
CA GLU A 170 -25.98 -13.12 1.33
C GLU A 170 -24.51 -13.60 1.20
N ILE A 171 -23.97 -14.18 2.27
CA ILE A 171 -22.68 -14.88 2.27
C ILE A 171 -22.87 -16.37 2.57
N MET A 172 -22.08 -17.22 1.90
CA MET A 172 -22.05 -18.67 2.09
C MET A 172 -20.83 -19.16 2.82
N GLY A 173 -19.78 -18.37 2.83
CA GLY A 173 -18.52 -18.72 3.48
C GLY A 173 -17.56 -17.55 3.45
N TYR A 174 -16.54 -17.66 4.26
CA TYR A 174 -15.47 -16.66 4.33
C TYR A 174 -14.13 -17.35 4.46
N GLY A 175 -13.11 -16.62 4.12
CA GLY A 175 -11.75 -17.09 4.23
C GLY A 175 -10.75 -15.95 4.36
N LEU A 176 -9.54 -16.31 4.77
CA LEU A 176 -8.43 -15.40 4.82
C LEU A 176 -7.31 -15.97 3.97
N VAL A 177 -6.62 -15.14 3.24
CA VAL A 177 -5.42 -15.49 2.47
C VAL A 177 -4.24 -14.87 3.17
N CYS A 178 -3.32 -15.66 3.72
CA CYS A 178 -2.05 -15.18 4.23
C CYS A 178 -0.94 -15.40 3.20
N VAL A 179 -0.02 -14.45 3.12
CA VAL A 179 1.06 -14.47 2.13
C VAL A 179 2.41 -14.45 2.83
N ALA A 180 3.34 -15.28 2.33
CA ALA A 180 4.76 -15.20 2.66
C ALA A 180 5.56 -14.91 1.39
N GLU A 181 6.53 -13.99 1.48
CA GLU A 181 7.41 -13.64 0.37
C GLU A 181 8.87 -13.96 0.68
N ASP A 182 9.16 -14.35 1.91
CA ASP A 182 10.48 -14.65 2.43
C ASP A 182 10.48 -15.94 3.28
N GLN A 183 11.63 -16.27 3.87
CA GLN A 183 11.83 -17.46 4.70
C GLN A 183 11.52 -17.24 6.19
N ASN A 184 10.87 -16.13 6.55
CA ASN A 184 10.51 -15.87 7.93
C ASN A 184 9.44 -16.86 8.42
N ALA A 185 9.49 -17.16 9.71
CA ALA A 185 8.42 -17.88 10.37
C ALA A 185 7.32 -16.90 10.77
N TYR A 186 6.12 -17.15 10.31
CA TYR A 186 4.93 -16.38 10.62
C TYR A 186 4.07 -17.10 11.62
N ARG A 187 3.52 -16.36 12.57
CA ARG A 187 2.58 -16.85 13.56
C ARG A 187 1.49 -15.83 13.76
N ILE A 188 0.27 -16.24 13.51
CA ILE A 188 -0.90 -15.39 13.66
C ILE A 188 -2.04 -16.18 14.30
N ASP A 189 -2.61 -15.60 15.32
CA ASP A 189 -3.80 -16.08 15.99
C ASP A 189 -4.95 -15.14 15.62
N PHE A 190 -6.11 -15.73 15.41
CA PHE A 190 -7.33 -14.97 15.24
C PHE A 190 -8.31 -15.40 16.31
N THR A 191 -9.00 -14.52 16.96
CA THR A 191 -9.97 -14.82 18.02
C THR A 191 -11.26 -14.13 17.70
N ASP A 192 -12.36 -14.80 17.81
CA ASP A 192 -13.64 -14.25 17.43
C ASP A 192 -13.71 -13.79 15.98
N ALA A 193 -14.69 -14.25 15.25
CA ALA A 193 -15.09 -13.67 13.99
C ALA A 193 -16.60 -13.43 14.06
N ALA A 194 -17.03 -12.28 13.60
CA ALA A 194 -18.42 -11.90 13.63
C ALA A 194 -18.78 -11.01 12.44
N ILE A 195 -20.04 -11.05 12.03
CA ILE A 195 -20.63 -10.00 11.22
C ILE A 195 -21.29 -9.01 12.17
N LYS A 196 -20.88 -7.77 12.05
CA LYS A 196 -21.42 -6.65 12.83
C LYS A 196 -22.31 -5.80 11.93
N GLU A 197 -23.53 -5.60 12.35
CA GLU A 197 -24.39 -4.54 11.80
C GLU A 197 -23.92 -3.17 12.31
N ASP A 198 -24.17 -2.10 11.57
CA ASP A 198 -23.67 -0.75 11.89
C ASP A 198 -22.13 -0.67 12.02
N GLY A 199 -21.43 -1.31 11.09
CA GLY A 199 -19.98 -1.20 10.94
C GLY A 199 -19.50 0.20 10.52
N THR A 200 -18.20 0.35 10.32
CA THR A 200 -17.63 1.60 9.80
C THR A 200 -18.16 1.89 8.40
N ASP A 201 -18.73 3.07 8.17
CA ASP A 201 -19.11 3.51 6.81
C ASP A 201 -17.83 3.73 5.97
N PRO A 202 -17.61 2.93 4.92
CA PRO A 202 -16.39 3.04 4.11
C PRO A 202 -16.31 4.33 3.28
N LYS A 203 -17.39 5.09 3.18
CA LYS A 203 -17.48 6.38 2.44
C LYS A 203 -17.11 7.58 3.31
N GLU A 204 -17.14 7.43 4.63
CA GLU A 204 -16.68 8.48 5.54
C GLU A 204 -15.16 8.65 5.50
N THR A 205 -14.70 9.81 5.95
CA THR A 205 -13.27 10.08 6.04
C THR A 205 -12.62 9.16 7.08
N ALA A 206 -11.70 8.30 6.61
CA ALA A 206 -11.00 7.33 7.43
C ALA A 206 -9.64 7.84 7.95
N GLY A 207 -9.00 8.76 7.23
CA GLY A 207 -7.70 9.26 7.64
C GLY A 207 -7.16 10.42 6.82
N LEU A 208 -5.91 10.78 7.10
CA LEU A 208 -5.17 11.87 6.48
C LEU A 208 -3.84 11.35 5.95
N LEU A 209 -3.52 11.67 4.70
CA LEU A 209 -2.23 11.40 4.06
C LEU A 209 -1.44 12.70 3.93
N LEU A 210 -0.16 12.65 4.21
CA LEU A 210 0.77 13.75 4.02
C LEU A 210 1.66 13.46 2.80
N ASN A 211 1.43 14.23 1.73
CA ASN A 211 2.11 14.08 0.44
C ASN A 211 3.41 14.89 0.41
N GLY A 212 4.39 14.38 -0.32
CA GLY A 212 5.72 14.96 -0.50
C GLY A 212 6.80 13.90 -0.32
N PRO A 213 8.06 14.18 -0.67
CA PRO A 213 9.14 13.21 -0.60
C PRO A 213 9.54 12.87 0.84
N ASP A 214 10.04 11.65 1.04
CA ASP A 214 10.57 11.16 2.32
C ASP A 214 12.03 11.57 2.52
N GLU A 215 12.68 12.07 1.47
CA GLU A 215 14.07 12.50 1.48
C GLU A 215 14.24 13.87 0.85
N ILE A 216 15.00 14.74 1.51
CA ILE A 216 15.42 16.04 0.97
C ILE A 216 16.94 16.08 0.94
N ARG A 217 17.53 16.41 -0.21
CA ARG A 217 18.96 16.70 -0.31
C ARG A 217 19.21 18.16 0.03
N LYS A 218 20.06 18.38 1.04
CA LYS A 218 20.48 19.72 1.42
C LYS A 218 21.30 20.35 0.29
N ALA A 219 21.04 21.61 -0.01
CA ALA A 219 21.88 22.36 -0.95
C ALA A 219 23.31 22.52 -0.37
N LYS A 220 24.32 22.55 -1.24
CA LYS A 220 25.71 22.83 -0.82
C LYS A 220 25.89 24.29 -0.37
N VAL A 221 25.15 25.19 -1.00
CA VAL A 221 25.12 26.63 -0.70
C VAL A 221 23.69 27.10 -0.93
N GLY A 222 23.19 27.97 -0.06
CA GLY A 222 21.82 28.46 -0.13
C GLY A 222 20.82 27.53 0.57
N GLU A 223 19.73 27.22 -0.08
CA GLU A 223 18.60 26.46 0.51
C GLU A 223 17.98 25.50 -0.49
N SER A 224 17.35 24.45 0.03
CA SER A 224 16.52 23.50 -0.71
C SER A 224 15.07 23.72 -0.29
N GLU A 225 14.16 23.78 -1.24
CA GLU A 225 12.73 23.99 -1.01
C GLU A 225 11.94 22.76 -1.47
N THR A 226 10.98 22.31 -0.67
CA THR A 226 10.11 21.18 -0.99
C THR A 226 8.71 21.48 -0.50
N GLN A 227 7.71 21.28 -1.34
CA GLN A 227 6.33 21.48 -0.96
C GLN A 227 5.69 20.20 -0.46
N TYR A 228 4.94 20.31 0.63
CA TYR A 228 4.10 19.28 1.20
C TYR A 228 2.65 19.74 1.19
N ASP A 229 1.75 18.80 0.95
CA ASP A 229 0.31 19.00 1.09
C ASP A 229 -0.34 17.77 1.73
N ALA A 230 -1.62 17.81 2.00
CA ALA A 230 -2.34 16.73 2.62
C ALA A 230 -3.67 16.43 1.93
N GLU A 231 -4.05 15.16 1.96
CA GLU A 231 -5.32 14.66 1.44
C GLU A 231 -6.01 13.79 2.49
N THR A 232 -7.31 13.98 2.69
CA THR A 232 -8.12 12.99 3.40
C THR A 232 -8.46 11.84 2.44
N TYR A 233 -8.67 10.65 3.01
CA TYR A 233 -9.11 9.49 2.27
C TYR A 233 -10.23 8.76 3.01
N ASN A 234 -11.04 7.99 2.27
CA ASN A 234 -12.01 7.05 2.81
C ASN A 234 -11.52 5.60 2.63
N LEU A 235 -12.27 4.61 3.10
CA LEU A 235 -11.83 3.22 3.01
C LEU A 235 -11.84 2.66 1.58
N PHE A 236 -12.54 3.27 0.63
CA PHE A 236 -12.40 2.97 -0.79
C PHE A 236 -11.12 3.53 -1.42
N GLY A 237 -10.32 4.30 -0.68
CA GLY A 237 -9.12 4.96 -1.20
C GLY A 237 -9.39 6.24 -1.99
N GLU A 238 -10.62 6.74 -2.00
CA GLU A 238 -10.95 8.02 -2.61
C GLU A 238 -10.33 9.17 -1.82
N ARG A 239 -9.60 10.03 -2.53
CA ARG A 239 -8.84 11.13 -1.92
C ARG A 239 -9.44 12.48 -2.20
N LYS A 240 -9.36 13.36 -1.20
CA LYS A 240 -9.81 14.76 -1.30
C LYS A 240 -8.77 15.66 -0.65
N LYS A 241 -8.41 16.78 -1.32
CA LYS A 241 -7.46 17.74 -0.78
C LYS A 241 -7.96 18.27 0.58
N ALA A 242 -7.10 18.18 1.59
CA ALA A 242 -7.42 18.64 2.95
C ALA A 242 -6.86 20.02 3.23
N VAL A 243 -7.59 20.78 4.05
CA VAL A 243 -7.07 22.01 4.67
C VAL A 243 -6.47 21.63 6.02
N VAL A 244 -5.16 21.75 6.14
CA VAL A 244 -4.41 21.34 7.33
C VAL A 244 -3.53 22.44 7.85
N SER A 245 -3.21 22.41 9.16
CA SER A 245 -2.03 23.08 9.71
C SER A 245 -0.85 22.13 9.62
N LEU A 246 0.27 22.61 9.09
CA LEU A 246 1.53 21.89 9.05
C LEU A 246 2.45 22.40 10.15
N SER A 247 3.20 21.50 10.80
CA SER A 247 4.18 21.83 11.82
C SER A 247 5.31 20.83 11.84
N LEU A 248 6.48 21.24 12.32
CA LEU A 248 7.57 20.31 12.65
C LEU A 248 7.40 19.86 14.10
N LYS A 249 7.67 18.59 14.38
CA LYS A 249 7.59 18.02 15.72
C LYS A 249 8.78 18.45 16.57
N GLU A 250 9.92 18.67 15.92
CA GLU A 250 11.18 19.09 16.52
C GLU A 250 11.47 20.55 16.17
N ASP A 251 12.09 21.28 17.13
CA ASP A 251 12.65 22.61 16.86
C ASP A 251 13.96 22.44 16.06
N ALA A 252 13.90 22.71 14.76
CA ALA A 252 15.04 22.55 13.86
C ALA A 252 15.65 23.90 13.48
N LYS A 253 16.98 24.04 13.65
CA LYS A 253 17.70 25.23 13.23
C LYS A 253 17.92 25.25 11.72
N GLU A 254 17.79 26.46 11.14
CA GLU A 254 18.00 26.67 9.70
C GLU A 254 17.03 25.87 8.83
N ILE A 255 15.87 25.51 9.39
CA ILE A 255 14.75 24.87 8.69
C ILE A 255 13.50 25.71 8.98
N GLU A 256 12.79 26.07 7.93
CA GLU A 256 11.58 26.89 7.99
C GLU A 256 10.43 26.17 7.27
N LEU A 257 9.26 26.16 7.88
CA LEU A 257 8.03 25.65 7.28
C LEU A 257 7.06 26.82 7.10
N THR A 258 6.64 27.04 5.85
CA THR A 258 5.70 28.13 5.55
C THR A 258 4.24 27.68 5.69
N ASP A 259 3.32 28.62 5.81
CA ASP A 259 1.87 28.36 5.88
C ASP A 259 1.34 27.70 4.57
N GLU A 260 2.03 27.89 3.44
CA GLU A 260 1.70 27.28 2.15
C GLU A 260 2.26 25.84 2.01
N GLY A 261 2.92 25.32 3.04
CA GLY A 261 3.47 23.97 3.09
C GLY A 261 4.86 23.82 2.45
N TRP A 262 5.61 24.90 2.25
CA TRP A 262 7.00 24.82 1.81
C TRP A 262 7.92 24.58 3.00
N LEU A 263 8.66 23.48 2.93
CA LEU A 263 9.75 23.18 3.83
C LEU A 263 11.06 23.65 3.20
N VAL A 264 11.67 24.66 3.82
CA VAL A 264 12.91 25.32 3.37
C VAL A 264 14.04 24.86 4.27
N VAL A 265 15.01 24.14 3.70
CA VAL A 265 16.18 23.59 4.41
C VAL A 265 17.44 24.31 3.96
N LYS A 266 18.09 25.07 4.85
CA LYS A 266 19.33 25.78 4.55
C LYS A 266 20.52 24.84 4.56
N ALA A 267 21.57 25.16 3.81
CA ALA A 267 22.76 24.34 3.67
C ALA A 267 23.46 24.00 5.00
N GLY A 268 23.30 24.84 6.02
CA GLY A 268 23.88 24.67 7.36
C GLY A 268 23.03 23.83 8.32
N ALA A 269 21.86 23.35 7.91
CA ALA A 269 21.01 22.55 8.79
C ALA A 269 21.74 21.30 9.28
N ALA A 270 21.74 21.12 10.62
CA ALA A 270 22.49 20.04 11.27
C ALA A 270 21.68 18.74 11.41
N GLU A 271 20.36 18.86 11.39
CA GLU A 271 19.44 17.76 11.57
C GLU A 271 19.55 16.77 10.40
N GLU A 272 19.47 15.47 10.71
CA GLU A 272 19.47 14.39 9.71
C GLU A 272 18.05 13.83 9.46
N GLU A 273 17.20 13.88 10.47
CA GLU A 273 15.78 13.48 10.40
C GLU A 273 14.87 14.57 10.94
N LEU A 274 13.71 14.72 10.33
CA LEU A 274 12.63 15.61 10.74
C LEU A 274 11.31 14.83 10.76
N THR A 275 10.38 15.23 11.62
CA THR A 275 9.00 14.75 11.58
C THR A 275 8.07 15.91 11.24
N LEU A 276 7.47 15.86 10.06
CA LEU A 276 6.41 16.78 9.63
C LEU A 276 5.06 16.24 10.09
N VAL A 277 4.25 17.10 10.69
CA VAL A 277 2.93 16.78 11.21
C VAL A 277 1.89 17.63 10.47
N ALA A 278 0.89 16.97 9.92
CA ALA A 278 -0.32 17.62 9.39
C ALA A 278 -1.48 17.37 10.36
N GLN A 279 -2.30 18.39 10.58
CA GLN A 279 -3.52 18.26 11.39
C GLN A 279 -4.67 19.06 10.77
N THR A 280 -5.84 18.41 10.65
CA THR A 280 -7.10 19.05 10.25
C THR A 280 -7.76 19.75 11.43
N ALA A 281 -8.76 20.61 11.16
CA ALA A 281 -9.49 21.34 12.20
C ALA A 281 -10.35 20.41 13.10
N ASP A 282 -10.79 19.28 12.59
CA ASP A 282 -11.55 18.24 13.28
C ASP A 282 -10.66 17.23 14.02
N GLY A 283 -9.33 17.35 13.90
CA GLY A 283 -8.36 16.65 14.72
C GLY A 283 -7.69 15.45 14.08
N LEU A 284 -7.97 15.12 12.81
CA LEU A 284 -7.21 14.10 12.08
C LEU A 284 -5.74 14.52 11.98
N LYS A 285 -4.83 13.53 12.14
CA LYS A 285 -3.39 13.77 12.10
C LYS A 285 -2.69 12.79 11.18
N ALA A 286 -1.64 13.27 10.52
CA ALA A 286 -0.67 12.46 9.81
C ALA A 286 0.74 12.93 10.18
N GLU A 287 1.65 11.99 10.36
CA GLU A 287 3.07 12.26 10.59
C GLU A 287 3.90 11.67 9.44
N LYS A 288 4.92 12.41 8.99
CA LYS A 288 5.82 11.97 7.95
C LYS A 288 7.26 12.21 8.38
N LYS A 289 8.06 11.16 8.43
CA LYS A 289 9.50 11.27 8.62
C LYS A 289 10.16 11.69 7.32
N ILE A 290 11.07 12.64 7.42
CA ILE A 290 11.83 13.20 6.31
C ILE A 290 13.31 13.07 6.64
N THR A 291 14.06 12.37 5.80
CA THR A 291 15.52 12.24 5.93
C THR A 291 16.20 13.37 5.18
N LEU A 292 17.07 14.11 5.87
CA LEU A 292 17.92 15.14 5.27
C LEU A 292 19.25 14.55 4.86
N GLN A 293 19.43 14.36 3.57
CA GLN A 293 20.69 13.84 3.01
C GLN A 293 21.69 14.98 2.75
N SER A 294 22.97 14.70 2.95
CA SER A 294 24.02 15.62 2.56
C SER A 294 24.04 15.87 1.04
N SER A 295 24.67 16.97 0.63
CA SER A 295 24.79 17.33 -0.78
C SER A 295 25.52 16.25 -1.59
N TRP A 296 25.26 16.17 -2.89
CA TRP A 296 25.78 15.14 -3.81
C TRP A 296 27.31 14.94 -3.76
N THR A 297 28.08 15.92 -3.23
CA THR A 297 29.54 15.84 -3.18
C THR A 297 30.10 14.93 -2.09
N GLU A 298 29.27 14.49 -1.13
CA GLU A 298 29.73 13.61 -0.02
C GLU A 298 29.43 12.13 -0.25
N SER A 299 28.56 11.81 -1.20
CA SER A 299 28.04 10.45 -1.37
C SER A 299 28.75 9.59 -2.42
N ILE A 300 29.82 10.06 -3.07
CA ILE A 300 30.59 9.25 -4.04
C ILE A 300 31.97 8.90 -3.47
N HIS A 301 32.00 8.10 -2.43
CA HIS A 301 33.14 7.22 -2.17
C HIS A 301 33.00 6.00 -3.11
N THR A 302 33.68 6.02 -4.23
CA THR A 302 33.86 4.80 -5.01
C THR A 302 34.90 3.95 -4.27
N GLU A 303 34.60 2.68 -4.03
CA GLU A 303 35.51 1.68 -3.43
C GLU A 303 36.88 1.54 -4.16
N ASN A 304 37.06 2.22 -5.28
CA ASN A 304 38.24 2.18 -6.14
C ASN A 304 39.13 3.42 -6.06
N GLY A 305 38.97 4.30 -5.06
CA GLY A 305 39.87 5.41 -4.82
C GLY A 305 39.90 6.52 -5.88
N TYR A 306 38.94 6.55 -6.78
CA TYR A 306 38.70 7.67 -7.65
C TYR A 306 37.77 8.66 -6.95
N ASP A 307 38.37 9.75 -6.47
CA ASP A 307 37.67 10.94 -5.99
C ASP A 307 36.97 11.62 -7.18
N ALA A 308 35.85 11.07 -7.63
CA ALA A 308 34.97 11.77 -8.55
C ALA A 308 34.12 12.74 -7.73
N SER A 309 34.73 13.83 -7.29
CA SER A 309 33.95 15.01 -6.88
C SER A 309 33.19 15.50 -8.11
N ILE A 310 31.96 15.02 -8.28
CA ILE A 310 31.05 15.67 -9.22
C ILE A 310 30.73 17.01 -8.58
N ALA A 311 31.45 18.03 -8.99
CA ALA A 311 31.09 19.41 -8.68
C ALA A 311 29.61 19.62 -9.02
N SER A 312 28.96 20.55 -8.30
CA SER A 312 27.59 20.96 -8.65
C SER A 312 27.52 21.26 -10.15
N PRO A 313 26.36 21.12 -10.80
CA PRO A 313 26.24 21.41 -12.25
C PRO A 313 26.76 22.78 -12.67
N GLN A 314 26.98 23.70 -11.74
CA GLN A 314 27.59 25.01 -11.96
C GLN A 314 29.14 24.98 -11.90
N GLU A 315 29.72 23.94 -11.29
CA GLU A 315 31.18 23.77 -11.11
C GLU A 315 31.79 22.72 -12.05
N ILE A 316 30.99 22.10 -12.92
CA ILE A 316 31.54 21.27 -14.00
C ILE A 316 32.23 22.23 -14.96
N ALA A 317 33.54 22.34 -14.79
CA ALA A 317 34.37 23.01 -15.77
C ALA A 317 34.05 22.38 -17.15
N PRO A 318 33.93 23.16 -18.23
CA PRO A 318 33.54 22.64 -19.54
C PRO A 318 34.56 21.58 -19.96
N VAL A 319 34.17 20.33 -19.76
CA VAL A 319 34.89 19.18 -20.27
C VAL A 319 34.87 19.34 -21.77
N ASP A 320 36.05 19.54 -22.35
CA ASP A 320 36.31 19.70 -23.75
C ASP A 320 35.11 20.03 -24.64
N GLY A 321 35.13 21.14 -25.38
CA GLY A 321 34.04 21.81 -26.08
C GLY A 321 33.09 20.96 -26.93
N LYS A 322 33.30 19.65 -27.01
CA LYS A 322 32.40 18.70 -27.69
C LYS A 322 31.24 18.22 -26.82
N LEU A 323 31.42 18.10 -25.48
CA LEU A 323 30.33 17.73 -24.56
C LEU A 323 29.52 18.96 -24.14
N ALA A 324 30.14 20.14 -24.02
CA ALA A 324 29.42 21.38 -23.78
C ALA A 324 28.41 21.71 -24.90
N PHE A 325 28.65 21.26 -26.13
CA PHE A 325 27.73 21.44 -27.25
C PHE A 325 26.42 20.67 -27.08
N LEU A 326 26.45 19.50 -26.45
CA LEU A 326 25.26 18.66 -26.21
C LEU A 326 24.35 19.19 -25.10
N VAL A 327 24.88 20.00 -24.18
CA VAL A 327 24.15 20.46 -22.99
C VAL A 327 23.67 21.91 -23.08
N THR A 328 24.12 22.68 -24.08
CA THR A 328 23.67 24.06 -24.26
C THR A 328 22.23 24.13 -24.79
N ALA A 329 21.47 25.15 -24.39
CA ALA A 329 20.11 25.39 -24.85
C ALA A 329 20.04 25.52 -26.40
N LYS A 330 21.12 25.97 -27.06
CA LYS A 330 21.25 26.02 -28.53
C LYS A 330 21.34 24.61 -29.13
N ALA A 331 22.09 23.70 -28.56
CA ALA A 331 22.17 22.31 -29.03
C ALA A 331 20.82 21.59 -28.86
N LEU A 332 20.11 21.82 -27.76
CA LEU A 332 18.79 21.26 -27.53
C LEU A 332 17.77 21.75 -28.57
N ASN A 333 17.84 23.01 -28.95
CA ASN A 333 16.99 23.58 -29.99
C ASN A 333 17.33 23.02 -31.41
N ILE A 334 18.61 22.79 -31.70
CA ILE A 334 19.04 22.16 -32.96
C ILE A 334 18.49 20.73 -33.04
N VAL A 335 18.57 19.94 -31.94
CA VAL A 335 18.04 18.57 -31.89
C VAL A 335 16.52 18.58 -32.06
N ARG A 336 15.81 19.51 -31.41
CA ARG A 336 14.35 19.68 -31.58
C ARG A 336 13.96 20.00 -33.00
N VAL A 337 14.66 20.97 -33.63
CA VAL A 337 14.39 21.36 -35.01
C VAL A 337 14.71 20.21 -35.99
N ALA A 338 15.82 19.50 -35.80
CA ALA A 338 16.17 18.32 -36.58
C ALA A 338 15.11 17.20 -36.44
N GLY A 339 14.61 16.98 -35.22
CA GLY A 339 13.53 16.01 -34.96
C GLY A 339 12.24 16.36 -35.70
N VAL A 340 11.83 17.63 -35.68
CA VAL A 340 10.64 18.09 -36.40
C VAL A 340 10.80 17.90 -37.90
N ILE A 341 11.98 18.25 -38.47
CA ILE A 341 12.27 18.10 -39.90
C ILE A 341 12.23 16.61 -40.30
N LEU A 342 12.82 15.73 -39.51
CA LEU A 342 12.82 14.29 -39.74
C LEU A 342 11.40 13.72 -39.74
N THR A 343 10.59 14.11 -38.74
CA THR A 343 9.18 13.69 -38.62
C THR A 343 8.37 14.17 -39.86
N ALA A 344 8.56 15.41 -40.28
CA ALA A 344 7.90 15.95 -41.46
C ALA A 344 8.33 15.21 -42.75
N ALA A 345 9.61 14.89 -42.91
CA ALA A 345 10.13 14.13 -44.05
C ALA A 345 9.52 12.71 -44.11
N VAL A 346 9.43 12.01 -42.98
CA VAL A 346 8.79 10.68 -42.88
C VAL A 346 7.31 10.76 -43.24
N LEU A 347 6.60 11.77 -42.77
CA LEU A 347 5.20 11.99 -43.11
C LEU A 347 4.96 12.25 -44.58
N ILE A 348 5.79 13.11 -45.20
CA ILE A 348 5.74 13.40 -46.63
C ILE A 348 6.05 12.13 -47.45
N TYR A 349 7.09 11.38 -47.06
CA TYR A 349 7.41 10.11 -47.70
C TYR A 349 6.23 9.13 -47.61
N TYR A 350 5.61 8.99 -46.48
CA TYR A 350 4.44 8.13 -46.28
C TYR A 350 3.26 8.55 -47.18
N ILE A 351 2.96 9.85 -47.26
CA ILE A 351 1.90 10.38 -48.12
C ILE A 351 2.18 10.12 -49.62
N VAL A 352 3.44 10.32 -50.05
CA VAL A 352 3.85 10.06 -51.42
C VAL A 352 3.73 8.58 -51.77
N MET A 353 4.16 7.70 -50.89
CA MET A 353 4.07 6.24 -51.08
C MET A 353 2.62 5.77 -51.15
N ARG A 354 1.76 6.30 -50.26
CA ARG A 354 0.33 6.01 -50.26
C ARG A 354 -0.38 6.48 -51.54
N ARG A 355 0.00 7.68 -52.08
CA ARG A 355 -0.53 8.17 -53.34
C ARG A 355 -0.04 7.35 -54.54
N LYS A 356 1.17 6.79 -54.49
CA LYS A 356 1.67 5.89 -55.55
C LYS A 356 0.99 4.52 -55.50
N ALA A 357 0.68 4.00 -54.30
CA ALA A 357 -0.03 2.74 -54.16
C ALA A 357 -1.48 2.82 -54.68
N GLY A 358 -2.21 3.89 -54.33
CA GLY A 358 -3.59 4.09 -54.80
C GLY A 358 -3.74 4.54 -56.27
N ARG A 359 -2.66 4.60 -57.05
CA ARG A 359 -2.68 4.83 -58.53
C ARG A 359 -2.45 3.54 -59.34
N LYS A 360 -2.34 2.40 -58.64
CA LYS A 360 -2.12 1.10 -59.29
C LYS A 360 -3.34 0.19 -59.24
N GLU A 361 -4.44 0.69 -58.72
CA GLU A 361 -5.81 0.16 -58.86
C GLU A 361 -6.58 1.05 -59.88
#